data_d80ddffa1d687f064462985907954a5e
#
_entry.id   d80ddffa1d687f064462985907954a5e
#
_cell.length_a   1.000
_cell.length_b   1.000
_cell.length_c   1.000
_cell.angle_alpha   90.00
_cell.angle_beta   90.00
_cell.angle_gamma   90.00
#
_symmetry.space_group_name_H-M   'P 1'
#
loop_
_entity.id
_entity.type
_entity.pdbx_description
1 polymer ?
#
loop_
_entity_poly.entity_id
_entity_poly.type
_entity_poly.pdbx_seq_one_letter_code
_entity_poly.pdbx_strand_id
1 'polypeptide(L)'
;MQKNILVIGGGSLIGQEVISLIQKAGDNPIITSRSEMAIQNGDFFQLDPNEDLSQLDALPESIDGLLYCPGSISLKSLQRMDISDIQEDMRINFEGAFNVVKKVLPNLKKDVGASVVFISSVAATSGMTFHTSISASKSALEGFARSLAAELAPRVAVNCVAPSLTDTPL
;
A
#
# COMPACT_ATOMS: atom_id res chain seq x y z
N MET A 1 -16.34 3.66 -18.48
CA MET A 1 -16.81 4.02 -17.13
C MET A 1 -15.63 4.54 -16.34
N GLN A 2 -15.84 5.54 -15.51
CA GLN A 2 -14.84 6.06 -14.58
C GLN A 2 -14.53 5.00 -13.52
N LYS A 3 -13.25 4.78 -13.24
CA LYS A 3 -12.78 3.79 -12.25
C LYS A 3 -12.60 4.42 -10.88
N ASN A 4 -12.90 3.66 -9.83
CA ASN A 4 -12.64 4.02 -8.44
C ASN A 4 -11.34 3.38 -7.97
N ILE A 5 -10.32 4.17 -7.68
CA ILE A 5 -8.99 3.69 -7.27
C ILE A 5 -8.69 4.15 -5.84
N LEU A 6 -8.63 3.21 -4.92
CA LEU A 6 -8.26 3.47 -3.53
C LEU A 6 -6.74 3.59 -3.39
N VAL A 7 -6.29 4.73 -2.87
CA VAL A 7 -4.87 5.02 -2.62
C VAL A 7 -4.63 5.16 -1.12
N ILE A 8 -4.03 4.15 -0.52
CA ILE A 8 -3.60 4.18 0.88
C ILE A 8 -2.22 4.83 0.96
N GLY A 9 -2.08 5.85 1.81
CA GLY A 9 -0.84 6.60 1.94
C GLY A 9 -0.63 7.63 0.83
N GLY A 10 -1.70 8.28 0.38
CA GLY A 10 -1.68 9.33 -0.65
C GLY A 10 -0.81 10.54 -0.31
N GLY A 11 -0.41 10.73 0.96
CA GLY A 11 0.51 11.79 1.38
C GLY A 11 1.97 11.55 0.99
N SER A 12 2.37 10.33 0.62
CA SER A 12 3.72 10.05 0.12
C SER A 12 3.92 10.61 -1.28
N LEU A 13 5.17 10.90 -1.69
CA LEU A 13 5.45 11.40 -3.05
C LEU A 13 4.97 10.42 -4.12
N ILE A 14 5.20 9.11 -3.93
CA ILE A 14 4.69 8.07 -4.84
C ILE A 14 3.16 8.12 -4.89
N GLY A 15 2.50 8.23 -3.74
CA GLY A 15 1.04 8.33 -3.66
C GLY A 15 0.50 9.56 -4.40
N GLN A 16 1.11 10.72 -4.21
CA GLN A 16 0.72 11.98 -4.88
C GLN A 16 0.85 11.88 -6.40
N GLU A 17 1.96 11.32 -6.90
CA GLU A 17 2.16 11.13 -8.34
C GLU A 17 1.13 10.16 -8.93
N VAL A 18 0.81 9.07 -8.24
CA VAL A 18 -0.23 8.13 -8.70
C VAL A 18 -1.60 8.78 -8.68
N ILE A 19 -1.94 9.56 -7.64
CA ILE A 19 -3.19 10.34 -7.61
C ILE A 19 -3.29 11.28 -8.83
N SER A 20 -2.21 12.00 -9.13
CA SER A 20 -2.16 12.86 -10.33
C SER A 20 -2.39 12.08 -11.62
N LEU A 21 -1.83 10.88 -11.76
CA LEU A 21 -2.02 10.03 -12.94
C LEU A 21 -3.47 9.52 -13.03
N ILE A 22 -4.08 9.10 -11.92
CA ILE A 22 -5.48 8.66 -11.85
C ILE A 22 -6.40 9.81 -12.33
N GLN A 23 -6.20 11.02 -11.81
CA GLN A 23 -6.99 12.20 -12.19
C GLN A 23 -6.82 12.56 -13.67
N LYS A 24 -5.58 12.49 -14.19
CA LYS A 24 -5.29 12.72 -15.63
C LYS A 24 -5.95 11.68 -16.54
N ALA A 25 -6.13 10.46 -16.06
CA ALA A 25 -6.86 9.42 -16.78
C ALA A 25 -8.38 9.60 -16.76
N GLY A 26 -8.90 10.57 -15.99
CA GLY A 26 -10.33 10.79 -15.81
C GLY A 26 -10.98 9.82 -14.81
N ASP A 27 -10.19 9.11 -14.04
CA ASP A 27 -10.64 8.18 -13.00
C ASP A 27 -10.79 8.89 -11.65
N ASN A 28 -11.48 8.27 -10.70
CA ASN A 28 -11.77 8.80 -9.38
C ASN A 28 -10.77 8.24 -8.33
N PRO A 29 -9.84 9.03 -7.79
CA PRO A 29 -9.01 8.62 -6.67
C PRO A 29 -9.79 8.74 -5.37
N ILE A 30 -9.79 7.66 -4.59
CA ILE A 30 -10.23 7.63 -3.19
C ILE A 30 -8.97 7.59 -2.34
N ILE A 31 -8.70 8.67 -1.62
CA ILE A 31 -7.38 8.94 -1.05
C ILE A 31 -7.42 8.78 0.46
N THR A 32 -6.41 8.12 1.01
CA THR A 32 -6.22 8.10 2.46
C THR A 32 -4.84 8.59 2.86
N SER A 33 -4.76 9.25 4.00
CA SER A 33 -3.51 9.67 4.63
C SER A 33 -3.70 9.77 6.14
N ARG A 34 -2.61 9.60 6.90
CA ARG A 34 -2.61 9.84 8.35
C ARG A 34 -2.79 11.32 8.71
N SER A 35 -2.32 12.20 7.86
CA SER A 35 -2.43 13.64 8.03
C SER A 35 -3.41 14.21 7.02
N GLU A 36 -4.03 15.32 7.40
CA GLU A 36 -4.88 16.09 6.51
C GLU A 36 -4.15 16.51 5.24
N MET A 37 -4.82 16.44 4.10
CA MET A 37 -4.27 16.80 2.80
C MET A 37 -5.25 17.73 2.06
N ALA A 38 -4.70 18.71 1.36
CA ALA A 38 -5.49 19.48 0.42
C ALA A 38 -5.74 18.65 -0.85
N ILE A 39 -6.99 18.31 -1.12
CA ILE A 39 -7.39 17.52 -2.28
C ILE A 39 -8.19 18.39 -3.22
N GLN A 40 -7.81 18.41 -4.51
CA GLN A 40 -8.53 19.16 -5.51
C GLN A 40 -9.73 18.40 -6.09
N ASN A 41 -9.57 17.08 -6.29
CA ASN A 41 -10.62 16.18 -6.79
C ASN A 41 -10.45 14.79 -6.21
N GLY A 42 -11.55 14.15 -5.79
CA GLY A 42 -11.58 12.81 -5.19
C GLY A 42 -12.13 12.80 -3.77
N ASP A 43 -12.34 11.63 -3.23
CA ASP A 43 -12.76 11.43 -1.85
C ASP A 43 -11.53 11.30 -0.94
N PHE A 44 -11.62 11.81 0.29
CA PHE A 44 -10.54 11.75 1.27
C PHE A 44 -11.01 11.19 2.59
N PHE A 45 -10.20 10.27 3.14
CA PHE A 45 -10.36 9.76 4.50
C PHE A 45 -9.05 9.90 5.27
N GLN A 46 -9.09 10.50 6.45
CA GLN A 46 -7.94 10.48 7.34
C GLN A 46 -7.87 9.11 8.03
N LEU A 47 -6.82 8.32 7.75
CA LEU A 47 -6.75 6.92 8.14
C LEU A 47 -5.31 6.46 8.39
N ASP A 48 -5.10 5.74 9.51
CA ASP A 48 -3.92 4.89 9.71
C ASP A 48 -4.30 3.43 9.41
N PRO A 49 -3.60 2.74 8.50
CA PRO A 49 -3.89 1.34 8.15
C PRO A 49 -3.77 0.33 9.31
N ASN A 50 -3.14 0.74 10.41
CA ASN A 50 -2.92 -0.09 11.60
C ASN A 50 -3.87 0.22 12.76
N GLU A 51 -4.86 1.09 12.53
CA GLU A 51 -5.86 1.48 13.50
C GLU A 51 -7.28 1.11 13.04
N ASP A 52 -8.28 1.90 13.41
CA ASP A 52 -9.66 1.68 12.98
C ASP A 52 -9.84 1.97 11.48
N LEU A 53 -10.36 0.98 10.76
CA LEU A 53 -10.65 1.05 9.33
C LEU A 53 -12.14 1.27 9.03
N SER A 54 -12.95 1.68 10.01
CA SER A 54 -14.40 1.89 9.83
C SER A 54 -14.72 2.94 8.77
N GLN A 55 -13.85 3.92 8.54
CA GLN A 55 -14.02 4.92 7.48
C GLN A 55 -14.08 4.29 6.08
N LEU A 56 -13.47 3.12 5.87
CA LEU A 56 -13.54 2.40 4.62
C LEU A 56 -14.91 1.72 4.38
N ASP A 57 -15.82 1.75 5.35
CA ASP A 57 -17.21 1.30 5.16
C ASP A 57 -18.01 2.27 4.25
N ALA A 58 -17.53 3.50 4.07
CA ALA A 58 -18.10 4.49 3.16
C ALA A 58 -17.63 4.34 1.70
N LEU A 59 -16.75 3.36 1.40
CA LEU A 59 -16.31 3.10 0.03
C LEU A 59 -17.48 2.73 -0.90
N PRO A 60 -17.37 3.04 -2.21
CA PRO A 60 -18.28 2.49 -3.21
C PRO A 60 -18.36 0.97 -3.13
N GLU A 61 -19.50 0.40 -3.52
CA GLU A 61 -19.73 -1.06 -3.51
C GLU A 61 -18.66 -1.81 -4.34
N SER A 62 -18.15 -1.18 -5.41
CA SER A 62 -17.06 -1.69 -6.24
C SER A 62 -15.92 -0.69 -6.31
N ILE A 63 -14.68 -1.20 -6.16
CA ILE A 63 -13.44 -0.48 -6.45
C ILE A 63 -12.62 -1.23 -7.48
N ASP A 64 -12.07 -0.50 -8.46
CA ASP A 64 -11.32 -1.07 -9.58
C ASP A 64 -9.83 -1.24 -9.28
N GLY A 65 -9.35 -0.57 -8.24
CA GLY A 65 -7.95 -0.66 -7.86
C GLY A 65 -7.68 -0.30 -6.41
N LEU A 66 -6.60 -0.88 -5.89
CA LEU A 66 -6.01 -0.55 -4.60
C LEU A 66 -4.51 -0.36 -4.77
N LEU A 67 -4.01 0.80 -4.38
CA LEU A 67 -2.58 1.05 -4.19
C LEU A 67 -2.28 1.18 -2.71
N TYR A 68 -1.33 0.40 -2.21
CA TYR A 68 -0.82 0.51 -0.85
C TYR A 68 0.60 1.08 -0.86
N CYS A 69 0.73 2.35 -0.47
CA CYS A 69 1.99 3.10 -0.43
C CYS A 69 2.65 3.20 0.95
N PRO A 70 1.97 2.97 2.11
CA PRO A 70 2.64 3.15 3.38
C PRO A 70 3.90 2.31 3.48
N GLY A 71 4.91 2.89 4.11
CA GLY A 71 6.17 2.23 4.35
C GLY A 71 6.97 2.96 5.42
N SER A 72 7.91 2.26 6.00
CA SER A 72 8.92 2.76 6.90
C SER A 72 10.27 2.22 6.47
N ILE A 73 11.33 2.84 6.93
CA ILE A 73 12.69 2.35 6.74
C ILE A 73 13.51 2.64 8.00
N SER A 74 13.94 1.57 8.68
CA SER A 74 14.84 1.65 9.83
C SER A 74 16.23 1.12 9.43
N LEU A 75 17.17 2.03 9.16
CA LEU A 75 18.52 1.68 8.77
C LEU A 75 19.41 1.55 10.00
N LYS A 76 19.57 0.32 10.49
CA LYS A 76 20.38 0.01 11.67
C LYS A 76 21.25 -1.21 11.43
N SER A 77 22.47 -1.22 12.03
CA SER A 77 23.23 -2.48 12.12
C SER A 77 22.52 -3.47 13.03
N LEU A 78 22.66 -4.77 12.77
CA LEU A 78 22.04 -5.81 13.60
C LEU A 78 22.39 -5.68 15.09
N GLN A 79 23.61 -5.21 15.40
CA GLN A 79 24.05 -4.99 16.79
C GLN A 79 23.29 -3.88 17.52
N ARG A 80 22.70 -2.94 16.79
CA ARG A 80 21.94 -1.79 17.32
C ARG A 80 20.43 -1.93 17.13
N MET A 81 20.01 -2.99 16.47
CA MET A 81 18.61 -3.24 16.15
C MET A 81 17.95 -3.99 17.31
N ASP A 82 16.83 -3.48 17.76
CA ASP A 82 15.97 -4.14 18.74
C ASP A 82 14.82 -4.85 18.05
N ILE A 83 14.19 -5.78 18.74
CA ILE A 83 13.00 -6.49 18.21
C ILE A 83 11.86 -5.52 17.89
N SER A 84 11.75 -4.41 18.60
CA SER A 84 10.76 -3.37 18.35
C SER A 84 10.94 -2.68 16.99
N ASP A 85 12.17 -2.56 16.48
CA ASP A 85 12.42 -2.01 15.14
C ASP A 85 11.82 -2.94 14.07
N ILE A 86 12.01 -4.25 14.24
CA ILE A 86 11.46 -5.26 13.33
C ILE A 86 9.94 -5.29 13.41
N GLN A 87 9.38 -5.22 14.63
CA GLN A 87 7.94 -5.22 14.83
C GLN A 87 7.28 -3.99 14.19
N GLU A 88 7.90 -2.81 14.33
CA GLU A 88 7.36 -1.59 13.74
C GLU A 88 7.41 -1.61 12.20
N ASP A 89 8.53 -2.06 11.61
CA ASP A 89 8.61 -2.22 10.16
C ASP A 89 7.61 -3.29 9.65
N MET A 90 7.41 -4.39 10.37
CA MET A 90 6.38 -5.39 10.05
C MET A 90 4.98 -4.79 10.13
N ARG A 91 4.69 -4.05 11.19
CA ARG A 91 3.40 -3.40 11.41
C ARG A 91 3.05 -2.45 10.26
N ILE A 92 3.98 -1.58 9.88
CA ILE A 92 3.72 -0.56 8.85
C ILE A 92 3.73 -1.18 7.44
N ASN A 93 4.75 -1.98 7.12
CA ASN A 93 4.96 -2.44 5.74
C ASN A 93 4.08 -3.65 5.36
N PHE A 94 3.69 -4.49 6.34
CA PHE A 94 2.96 -5.73 6.06
C PHE A 94 1.58 -5.78 6.71
N GLU A 95 1.47 -5.59 8.04
CA GLU A 95 0.21 -5.80 8.74
C GLU A 95 -0.86 -4.79 8.30
N GLY A 96 -0.47 -3.52 8.11
CA GLY A 96 -1.37 -2.51 7.57
C GLY A 96 -1.89 -2.87 6.17
N ALA A 97 -1.04 -3.43 5.30
CA ALA A 97 -1.45 -3.89 3.97
C ALA A 97 -2.45 -5.06 4.07
N PHE A 98 -2.17 -6.03 4.95
CA PHE A 98 -3.08 -7.15 5.22
C PHE A 98 -4.44 -6.67 5.72
N ASN A 99 -4.45 -5.76 6.71
CA ASN A 99 -5.69 -5.23 7.31
C ASN A 99 -6.55 -4.51 6.26
N VAL A 100 -5.94 -3.64 5.46
CA VAL A 100 -6.63 -2.91 4.39
C VAL A 100 -7.20 -3.86 3.35
N VAL A 101 -6.38 -4.77 2.82
CA VAL A 101 -6.87 -5.74 1.81
C VAL A 101 -8.03 -6.56 2.35
N LYS A 102 -7.92 -7.09 3.58
CA LYS A 102 -8.99 -7.85 4.22
C LYS A 102 -10.28 -7.04 4.33
N LYS A 103 -10.18 -5.75 4.69
CA LYS A 103 -11.32 -4.84 4.84
C LYS A 103 -12.02 -4.57 3.52
N VAL A 104 -11.25 -4.29 2.45
CA VAL A 104 -11.81 -3.88 1.15
C VAL A 104 -11.97 -5.03 0.15
N LEU A 105 -11.65 -6.26 0.55
CA LEU A 105 -11.75 -7.43 -0.33
C LEU A 105 -13.14 -7.62 -0.97
N PRO A 106 -14.26 -7.42 -0.26
CA PRO A 106 -15.59 -7.48 -0.87
C PRO A 106 -15.76 -6.49 -2.03
N ASN A 107 -15.27 -5.25 -1.87
CA ASN A 107 -15.35 -4.20 -2.88
C ASN A 107 -14.48 -4.51 -4.11
N LEU A 108 -13.26 -5.05 -3.91
CA LEU A 108 -12.36 -5.50 -4.98
C LEU A 108 -12.91 -6.69 -5.78
N LYS A 109 -13.67 -7.58 -5.12
CA LYS A 109 -14.24 -8.79 -5.75
C LYS A 109 -15.62 -8.57 -6.35
N LYS A 110 -16.22 -7.39 -6.18
CA LYS A 110 -17.56 -7.10 -6.66
C LYS A 110 -17.65 -7.30 -8.17
N ASP A 111 -16.72 -6.69 -8.90
CA ASP A 111 -16.60 -6.84 -10.35
C ASP A 111 -15.35 -7.65 -10.73
N VAL A 112 -15.17 -7.93 -12.00
CA VAL A 112 -13.98 -8.61 -12.53
C VAL A 112 -13.02 -7.59 -13.10
N GLY A 113 -11.72 -7.74 -12.82
CA GLY A 113 -10.68 -6.91 -13.41
C GLY A 113 -10.09 -5.85 -12.48
N ALA A 114 -10.43 -5.89 -11.19
CA ALA A 114 -9.75 -5.05 -10.19
C ALA A 114 -8.27 -5.40 -10.07
N SER A 115 -7.48 -4.44 -9.60
CA SER A 115 -6.03 -4.59 -9.45
C SER A 115 -5.55 -4.09 -8.08
N VAL A 116 -4.66 -4.84 -7.44
CA VAL A 116 -3.96 -4.45 -6.21
C VAL A 116 -2.48 -4.28 -6.50
N VAL A 117 -1.92 -3.16 -6.06
CA VAL A 117 -0.49 -2.87 -6.17
C VAL A 117 0.09 -2.52 -4.81
N PHE A 118 1.15 -3.22 -4.42
CA PHE A 118 1.93 -2.92 -3.22
C PHE A 118 3.27 -2.29 -3.61
N ILE A 119 3.73 -1.32 -2.83
CA ILE A 119 5.07 -0.76 -2.96
C ILE A 119 6.02 -1.57 -2.07
N SER A 120 6.84 -2.41 -2.70
CA SER A 120 7.92 -3.19 -2.10
C SER A 120 9.25 -2.40 -2.12
N SER A 121 10.35 -3.10 -2.20
CA SER A 121 11.70 -2.55 -2.33
C SER A 121 12.63 -3.60 -2.96
N VAL A 122 13.64 -3.17 -3.70
CA VAL A 122 14.73 -4.07 -4.13
C VAL A 122 15.43 -4.73 -2.95
N ALA A 123 15.38 -4.14 -1.76
CA ALA A 123 15.90 -4.73 -0.52
C ALA A 123 15.19 -6.02 -0.13
N ALA A 124 13.98 -6.30 -0.63
CA ALA A 124 13.27 -7.55 -0.38
C ALA A 124 13.97 -8.77 -0.99
N THR A 125 14.68 -8.58 -2.09
CA THR A 125 15.35 -9.66 -2.86
C THR A 125 16.86 -9.53 -2.88
N SER A 126 17.39 -8.31 -2.70
CA SER A 126 18.83 -8.04 -2.71
C SER A 126 19.34 -7.70 -1.30
N GLY A 127 20.40 -8.34 -0.86
CA GLY A 127 21.04 -8.00 0.42
C GLY A 127 21.60 -6.58 0.36
N MET A 128 21.20 -5.75 1.33
CA MET A 128 21.69 -4.38 1.48
C MET A 128 22.13 -4.13 2.91
N THR A 129 23.24 -3.41 3.07
CA THR A 129 23.79 -3.08 4.40
C THR A 129 22.79 -2.25 5.21
N PHE A 130 22.57 -2.61 6.47
CA PHE A 130 21.66 -1.96 7.41
C PHE A 130 20.14 -2.08 7.08
N HIS A 131 19.76 -2.89 6.10
CA HIS A 131 18.35 -3.05 5.66
C HIS A 131 17.68 -4.30 6.23
N THR A 132 18.18 -4.90 7.30
CA THR A 132 17.69 -6.20 7.80
C THR A 132 16.18 -6.20 8.08
N SER A 133 15.67 -5.19 8.78
CA SER A 133 14.25 -5.10 9.15
C SER A 133 13.36 -4.81 7.94
N ILE A 134 13.71 -3.82 7.13
CA ILE A 134 12.94 -3.46 5.93
C ILE A 134 12.95 -4.59 4.90
N SER A 135 14.09 -5.28 4.73
CA SER A 135 14.19 -6.44 3.85
C SER A 135 13.22 -7.55 4.28
N ALA A 136 13.17 -7.86 5.57
CA ALA A 136 12.27 -8.88 6.12
C ALA A 136 10.79 -8.49 5.91
N SER A 137 10.41 -7.26 6.25
CA SER A 137 9.02 -6.80 6.15
C SER A 137 8.53 -6.68 4.70
N LYS A 138 9.36 -6.22 3.77
CA LYS A 138 9.02 -6.15 2.34
C LYS A 138 9.01 -7.53 1.69
N SER A 139 9.86 -8.46 2.13
CA SER A 139 9.77 -9.86 1.68
C SER A 139 8.47 -10.53 2.14
N ALA A 140 8.01 -10.23 3.37
CA ALA A 140 6.71 -10.70 3.86
C ALA A 140 5.56 -10.15 2.98
N LEU A 141 5.60 -8.85 2.64
CA LEU A 141 4.63 -8.23 1.75
C LEU A 141 4.61 -8.88 0.35
N GLU A 142 5.77 -9.18 -0.23
CA GLU A 142 5.85 -9.86 -1.52
C GLU A 142 5.35 -11.31 -1.45
N GLY A 143 5.64 -12.02 -0.35
CA GLY A 143 5.10 -13.36 -0.11
C GLY A 143 3.57 -13.35 -0.02
N PHE A 144 3.02 -12.39 0.70
CA PHE A 144 1.59 -12.15 0.78
C PHE A 144 0.99 -11.85 -0.59
N ALA A 145 1.59 -10.93 -1.35
CA ALA A 145 1.11 -10.57 -2.68
C ALA A 145 1.06 -11.77 -3.64
N ARG A 146 2.10 -12.63 -3.64
CA ARG A 146 2.12 -13.84 -4.49
C ARG A 146 1.01 -14.82 -4.13
N SER A 147 0.77 -15.05 -2.83
CA SER A 147 -0.29 -15.94 -2.36
C SER A 147 -1.67 -15.35 -2.68
N LEU A 148 -1.85 -14.06 -2.44
CA LEU A 148 -3.10 -13.35 -2.72
C LEU A 148 -3.43 -13.34 -4.23
N ALA A 149 -2.41 -13.19 -5.09
CA ALA A 149 -2.58 -13.27 -6.54
C ALA A 149 -3.11 -14.63 -6.99
N ALA A 150 -2.57 -15.72 -6.41
CA ALA A 150 -3.04 -17.07 -6.70
C ALA A 150 -4.48 -17.31 -6.20
N GLU A 151 -4.82 -16.78 -5.03
CA GLU A 151 -6.16 -16.93 -4.43
C GLU A 151 -7.24 -16.15 -5.19
N LEU A 152 -6.91 -14.94 -5.66
CA LEU A 152 -7.88 -14.02 -6.25
C LEU A 152 -8.00 -14.12 -7.78
N ALA A 153 -7.10 -14.87 -8.43
CA ALA A 153 -7.16 -15.08 -9.88
C ALA A 153 -8.46 -15.81 -10.29
N PRO A 154 -9.03 -15.48 -11.44
CA PRO A 154 -8.70 -14.41 -12.37
C PRO A 154 -9.39 -13.07 -12.07
N ARG A 155 -10.08 -12.93 -10.93
CA ARG A 155 -10.92 -11.75 -10.63
C ARG A 155 -10.14 -10.50 -10.34
N VAL A 156 -9.08 -10.63 -9.54
CA VAL A 156 -8.26 -9.50 -9.08
C VAL A 156 -6.81 -9.79 -9.39
N ALA A 157 -6.15 -8.89 -10.10
CA ALA A 157 -4.72 -8.94 -10.31
C ALA A 157 -3.98 -8.37 -9.08
N VAL A 158 -2.91 -9.03 -8.63
CA VAL A 158 -2.12 -8.54 -7.49
C VAL A 158 -0.64 -8.48 -7.89
N ASN A 159 -0.02 -7.32 -7.68
CA ASN A 159 1.36 -7.05 -8.09
C ASN A 159 2.12 -6.30 -6.99
N CYS A 160 3.45 -6.41 -7.04
CA CYS A 160 4.37 -5.56 -6.29
C CYS A 160 5.22 -4.74 -7.26
N VAL A 161 5.45 -3.49 -6.91
CA VAL A 161 6.49 -2.65 -7.51
C VAL A 161 7.61 -2.53 -6.49
N ALA A 162 8.82 -2.89 -6.86
CA ALA A 162 10.01 -2.89 -6.00
C ALA A 162 10.97 -1.76 -6.44
N PRO A 163 10.78 -0.53 -5.95
CA PRO A 163 11.68 0.57 -6.27
C PRO A 163 13.08 0.31 -5.72
N SER A 164 14.09 0.87 -6.41
CA SER A 164 15.43 1.07 -5.89
C SER A 164 15.51 2.45 -5.18
N LEU A 165 16.67 3.08 -5.20
CA LEU A 165 16.82 4.44 -4.69
C LEU A 165 15.86 5.37 -5.42
N THR A 166 14.97 5.97 -4.66
CA THR A 166 13.95 6.88 -5.17
C THR A 166 14.10 8.20 -4.43
N ASP A 167 14.05 9.30 -5.17
CA ASP A 167 14.17 10.64 -4.58
C ASP A 167 12.88 11.00 -3.82
N THR A 168 12.82 10.53 -2.59
CA THR A 168 11.72 10.75 -1.64
C THR A 168 12.27 11.06 -0.26
N PRO A 169 11.48 11.66 0.64
CA PRO A 169 11.88 11.91 2.02
C PRO A 169 12.14 10.67 2.90
N LEU A 170 11.83 9.47 2.40
CA LEU A 170 12.09 8.19 3.05
C LEU A 170 13.50 7.70 2.76
#